data_4791f4a01f63bfd38ce7f958b970bcf9
#
_entry.id   4791f4a01f63bfd38ce7f958b970bcf9
#
_cell.length_a   1.000
_cell.length_b   1.000
_cell.length_c   1.000
_cell.angle_alpha   90.00
_cell.angle_beta   90.00
_cell.angle_gamma   90.00
#
_symmetry.space_group_name_H-M   'P 1'
#
loop_
_entity.id
_entity.type
_entity.pdbx_description
1 polymer ?
#
loop_
_entity_poly.entity_id
_entity_poly.type
_entity_poly.pdbx_seq_one_letter_code
_entity_poly.pdbx_strand_id
1 'polypeptide(L)'
;MQAFTFPRRDSTQIFTAQQRFSFGKSPEQLPLPRRYRTGWISDTHLGTRGCNATALLDFLRENDFETLYIVGDLIDIWSLRRGIYWPQQHNDVIQKILRKGRKGTRVIYVPGNHDELVQSFLGAYGNIDIKENAIHVTACGERILVIHGHELDAVVQNVKWLAFAGDVGYQFLLSLNPLINFVRRRFGLGYWSLSSYAKRRVKDAVSFIGKFEAAVAHYAERYHVDAVLCGHIHSPAIREFGKVTYYNCGDWVESCSALVEGEDGIISLVNYDRFSAGQPAASPTVNPQLC
;
A
#
# COMPACT_ATOMS: atom_id res chain seq x y z
N MET A 1 -11.89 -67.04 51.31
CA MET A 1 -12.47 -65.69 51.48
C MET A 1 -11.57 -64.95 52.44
N GLN A 2 -10.61 -64.17 51.91
CA GLN A 2 -9.72 -63.33 52.72
C GLN A 2 -10.14 -61.86 52.48
N ALA A 3 -10.56 -61.16 53.50
CA ALA A 3 -10.96 -59.79 53.48
C ALA A 3 -9.72 -58.89 53.51
N PHE A 4 -9.54 -58.06 52.50
CA PHE A 4 -8.50 -57.02 52.50
C PHE A 4 -9.05 -55.76 53.19
N THR A 5 -8.41 -55.42 54.32
CA THR A 5 -8.62 -54.20 55.11
C THR A 5 -7.70 -53.12 54.60
N PHE A 6 -8.25 -51.98 54.15
CA PHE A 6 -7.48 -50.77 53.81
C PHE A 6 -7.19 -49.94 55.06
N PRO A 7 -5.99 -49.39 55.22
CA PRO A 7 -5.69 -48.51 56.34
C PRO A 7 -6.31 -47.11 56.11
N ARG A 8 -6.93 -46.58 57.18
CA ARG A 8 -7.40 -45.19 57.26
C ARG A 8 -6.20 -44.27 57.25
N ARG A 9 -6.19 -43.27 56.29
CA ARG A 9 -5.28 -42.13 56.32
C ARG A 9 -5.89 -41.01 57.16
N ASP A 10 -5.12 -40.58 58.16
CA ASP A 10 -5.42 -39.39 58.95
C ASP A 10 -5.50 -38.11 58.10
N SER A 11 -6.61 -37.45 58.28
CA SER A 11 -6.90 -36.15 57.71
C SER A 11 -6.53 -35.06 58.70
N THR A 12 -5.29 -34.55 58.68
CA THR A 12 -5.00 -33.23 59.24
C THR A 12 -3.58 -32.80 58.84
N GLN A 13 -3.45 -32.29 57.63
CA GLN A 13 -2.44 -31.27 57.27
C GLN A 13 -3.06 -30.23 56.41
N ILE A 14 -3.48 -29.13 57.09
CA ILE A 14 -3.89 -27.88 56.44
C ILE A 14 -2.62 -27.24 55.91
N PHE A 15 -2.37 -27.38 54.59
CA PHE A 15 -1.34 -26.61 53.91
C PHE A 15 -1.90 -25.21 53.62
N THR A 16 -1.59 -24.26 54.46
CA THR A 16 -1.66 -22.82 54.17
C THR A 16 -0.49 -22.46 53.28
N ALA A 17 -0.65 -22.67 51.98
CA ALA A 17 0.22 -22.08 50.95
C ALA A 17 -0.51 -20.93 50.27
N GLN A 18 -0.51 -19.75 50.91
CA GLN A 18 -0.74 -18.51 50.22
C GLN A 18 0.49 -18.20 49.36
N GLN A 19 0.63 -18.90 48.23
CA GLN A 19 1.44 -18.39 47.12
C GLN A 19 0.63 -17.25 46.49
N ARG A 20 0.94 -16.02 46.89
CA ARG A 20 0.59 -14.82 46.10
C ARG A 20 1.26 -14.99 44.73
N PHE A 21 0.50 -15.45 43.75
CA PHE A 21 0.83 -15.22 42.35
C PHE A 21 0.79 -13.71 42.12
N SER A 22 1.95 -13.09 42.18
CA SER A 22 2.18 -11.75 41.65
C SER A 22 1.95 -11.86 40.17
N PHE A 23 0.73 -11.52 39.69
CA PHE A 23 0.50 -11.23 38.29
C PHE A 23 1.33 -9.99 37.94
N GLY A 24 2.56 -10.26 37.52
CA GLY A 24 3.45 -9.25 37.02
C GLY A 24 2.90 -8.66 35.74
N LYS A 25 2.96 -7.33 35.68
CA LYS A 25 2.62 -6.40 34.58
C LYS A 25 1.14 -6.42 34.22
N SER A 26 0.48 -5.33 34.54
CA SER A 26 -0.77 -4.92 33.85
C SER A 26 -0.58 -5.11 32.36
N PRO A 27 -1.56 -5.66 31.60
CA PRO A 27 -1.46 -5.70 30.16
C PRO A 27 -1.21 -4.25 29.72
N GLU A 28 -0.07 -4.03 29.08
CA GLU A 28 0.26 -2.77 28.45
C GLU A 28 -0.95 -2.44 27.57
N GLN A 29 -1.68 -1.40 27.94
CA GLN A 29 -2.85 -0.98 27.17
C GLN A 29 -2.31 -0.60 25.80
N LEU A 30 -2.59 -1.45 24.79
CA LEU A 30 -2.29 -1.11 23.40
C LEU A 30 -2.89 0.29 23.15
N PRO A 31 -2.12 1.20 22.56
CA PRO A 31 -2.64 2.54 22.26
C PRO A 31 -3.94 2.41 21.47
N LEU A 32 -4.92 3.26 21.78
CA LEU A 32 -6.18 3.28 21.06
C LEU A 32 -5.90 3.53 19.56
N PRO A 33 -6.61 2.87 18.65
CA PRO A 33 -6.44 3.09 17.22
C PRO A 33 -6.61 4.56 16.88
N ARG A 34 -5.75 5.09 16.01
CA ARG A 34 -5.93 6.43 15.45
C ARG A 34 -7.19 6.43 14.59
N ARG A 35 -7.99 7.49 14.68
CA ARG A 35 -9.18 7.64 13.85
C ARG A 35 -8.90 8.57 12.69
N TYR A 36 -9.31 8.12 11.52
CA TYR A 36 -9.30 8.90 10.29
C TYR A 36 -10.68 8.87 9.66
N ARG A 37 -11.02 9.91 8.95
CA ARG A 37 -12.24 9.95 8.15
C ARG A 37 -12.15 8.93 7.02
N THR A 38 -11.03 8.91 6.29
CA THR A 38 -10.85 8.00 5.16
C THR A 38 -9.43 7.44 5.14
N GLY A 39 -9.29 6.19 4.67
CA GLY A 39 -8.01 5.58 4.35
C GLY A 39 -8.05 4.99 2.95
N TRP A 40 -6.91 5.06 2.23
CA TRP A 40 -6.72 4.46 0.91
C TRP A 40 -5.49 3.57 0.93
N ILE A 41 -5.69 2.30 0.58
CA ILE A 41 -4.63 1.31 0.38
C ILE A 41 -4.71 0.78 -1.04
N SER A 42 -3.59 0.45 -1.65
CA SER A 42 -3.52 -0.15 -2.99
C SER A 42 -2.41 -1.16 -3.10
N ASP A 43 -2.39 -1.92 -4.19
CA ASP A 43 -1.25 -2.75 -4.61
C ASP A 43 -0.71 -3.63 -3.48
N THR A 44 -1.62 -4.37 -2.84
CA THR A 44 -1.25 -5.27 -1.72
C THR A 44 -0.71 -6.59 -2.22
N HIS A 45 -1.15 -7.04 -3.40
CA HIS A 45 -0.72 -8.27 -4.08
C HIS A 45 -0.73 -9.50 -3.16
N LEU A 46 -1.82 -9.69 -2.39
CA LEU A 46 -2.03 -10.92 -1.63
C LEU A 46 -1.99 -12.12 -2.59
N GLY A 47 -1.25 -13.14 -2.23
CA GLY A 47 -0.99 -14.29 -3.11
C GLY A 47 0.44 -14.30 -3.65
N THR A 48 1.23 -13.25 -3.39
CA THR A 48 2.65 -13.18 -3.76
C THR A 48 3.57 -13.25 -2.54
N ARG A 49 4.83 -13.63 -2.76
CA ARG A 49 5.86 -13.62 -1.69
C ARG A 49 6.35 -12.21 -1.36
N GLY A 50 6.14 -11.26 -2.27
CA GLY A 50 6.54 -9.86 -2.11
C GLY A 50 5.62 -9.08 -1.17
N CYS A 51 4.37 -9.52 -1.00
CA CYS A 51 3.39 -8.82 -0.18
C CYS A 51 3.84 -8.69 1.29
N ASN A 52 3.84 -7.47 1.80
CA ASN A 52 4.12 -7.17 3.20
C ASN A 52 2.82 -7.22 4.04
N ALA A 53 2.17 -8.38 4.05
CA ALA A 53 0.90 -8.57 4.72
C ALA A 53 0.95 -8.25 6.24
N THR A 54 2.10 -8.45 6.89
CA THR A 54 2.26 -8.13 8.32
C THR A 54 2.18 -6.63 8.56
N ALA A 55 2.91 -5.82 7.78
CA ALA A 55 2.88 -4.36 7.89
C ALA A 55 1.48 -3.80 7.60
N LEU A 56 0.81 -4.31 6.55
CA LEU A 56 -0.57 -3.94 6.25
C LEU A 56 -1.53 -4.30 7.38
N LEU A 57 -1.37 -5.49 7.96
CA LEU A 57 -2.21 -5.94 9.06
C LEU A 57 -2.06 -5.05 10.29
N ASP A 58 -0.83 -4.64 10.61
CA ASP A 58 -0.54 -3.74 11.71
C ASP A 58 -1.08 -2.33 11.43
N PHE A 59 -0.89 -1.79 10.22
CA PHE A 59 -1.54 -0.54 9.81
C PHE A 59 -3.05 -0.58 9.99
N LEU A 60 -3.71 -1.65 9.55
CA LEU A 60 -5.16 -1.83 9.71
C LEU A 60 -5.59 -2.04 11.18
N ARG A 61 -4.71 -2.50 12.06
CA ARG A 61 -4.98 -2.65 13.51
C ARG A 61 -4.87 -1.33 14.25
N GLU A 62 -3.88 -0.54 13.88
CA GLU A 62 -3.54 0.72 14.55
C GLU A 62 -4.41 1.90 14.09
N ASN A 63 -5.14 1.75 12.99
CA ASN A 63 -5.93 2.82 12.41
C ASN A 63 -7.38 2.38 12.18
N ASP A 64 -8.34 3.20 12.60
CA ASP A 64 -9.76 3.06 12.29
C ASP A 64 -10.22 4.14 11.32
N PHE A 65 -11.15 3.79 10.44
CA PHE A 65 -11.64 4.63 9.35
C PHE A 65 -13.17 4.64 9.32
N GLU A 66 -13.77 5.76 8.96
CA GLU A 66 -15.18 5.79 8.57
C GLU A 66 -15.36 5.16 7.19
N THR A 67 -14.45 5.48 6.24
CA THR A 67 -14.40 4.87 4.92
C THR A 67 -13.00 4.33 4.64
N LEU A 68 -12.92 3.09 4.15
CA LEU A 68 -11.68 2.47 3.68
C LEU A 68 -11.81 2.14 2.21
N TYR A 69 -10.96 2.75 1.39
CA TYR A 69 -10.82 2.42 -0.02
C TYR A 69 -9.73 1.36 -0.22
N ILE A 70 -10.03 0.37 -1.04
CA ILE A 70 -9.08 -0.59 -1.59
C ILE A 70 -8.96 -0.24 -3.06
N VAL A 71 -7.81 0.32 -3.45
CA VAL A 71 -7.60 0.93 -4.76
C VAL A 71 -6.82 -0.04 -5.66
N GLY A 72 -7.43 -1.18 -5.93
CA GLY A 72 -6.96 -2.22 -6.83
C GLY A 72 -5.84 -3.11 -6.30
N ASP A 73 -5.65 -4.20 -7.02
CA ASP A 73 -4.59 -5.19 -6.81
C ASP A 73 -4.50 -5.68 -5.36
N LEU A 74 -5.69 -5.91 -4.75
CA LEU A 74 -5.77 -6.51 -3.41
C LEU A 74 -5.26 -7.94 -3.45
N ILE A 75 -5.74 -8.73 -4.42
CA ILE A 75 -5.36 -10.13 -4.61
C ILE A 75 -4.70 -10.30 -5.96
N ASP A 76 -3.47 -10.83 -5.98
CA ASP A 76 -2.78 -11.13 -7.23
C ASP A 76 -3.28 -12.45 -7.82
N ILE A 77 -4.39 -12.38 -8.54
CA ILE A 77 -5.00 -13.55 -9.20
C ILE A 77 -4.07 -14.11 -10.29
N TRP A 78 -3.27 -13.27 -10.93
CA TRP A 78 -2.33 -13.73 -11.95
C TRP A 78 -1.23 -14.60 -11.34
N SER A 79 -0.70 -14.24 -10.19
CA SER A 79 0.29 -15.05 -9.46
C SER A 79 -0.32 -16.34 -8.92
N LEU A 80 -1.54 -16.29 -8.38
CA LEU A 80 -2.25 -17.47 -7.86
C LEU A 80 -2.55 -18.50 -8.95
N ARG A 81 -2.80 -18.07 -10.20
CA ARG A 81 -2.97 -18.98 -11.35
C ARG A 81 -1.70 -19.73 -11.73
N ARG A 82 -0.53 -19.19 -11.42
CA ARG A 82 0.77 -19.82 -11.68
C ARG A 82 1.20 -20.77 -10.57
N GLY A 83 0.73 -20.56 -9.36
CA GLY A 83 1.01 -21.38 -8.18
C GLY A 83 0.41 -20.75 -6.92
N ILE A 84 -0.25 -21.58 -6.13
CA ILE A 84 -0.92 -21.10 -4.93
C ILE A 84 0.12 -20.82 -3.83
N TYR A 85 0.21 -19.55 -3.43
CA TYR A 85 0.93 -19.09 -2.25
C TYR A 85 -0.02 -18.26 -1.40
N TRP A 86 -0.49 -18.81 -0.27
CA TRP A 86 -1.46 -18.15 0.58
C TRP A 86 -1.16 -18.43 2.06
N PRO A 87 -0.17 -17.72 2.65
CA PRO A 87 0.15 -17.86 4.07
C PRO A 87 -0.97 -17.28 4.94
N GLN A 88 -0.96 -17.64 6.23
CA GLN A 88 -1.98 -17.23 7.19
C GLN A 88 -2.14 -15.69 7.25
N GLN A 89 -1.05 -14.94 7.15
CA GLN A 89 -1.06 -13.48 7.20
C GLN A 89 -1.93 -12.85 6.08
N HIS A 90 -1.96 -13.46 4.88
CA HIS A 90 -2.86 -13.01 3.79
C HIS A 90 -4.32 -13.19 4.18
N ASN A 91 -4.66 -14.33 4.79
CA ASN A 91 -5.99 -14.58 5.29
C ASN A 91 -6.37 -13.60 6.40
N ASP A 92 -5.43 -13.27 7.30
CA ASP A 92 -5.65 -12.34 8.40
C ASP A 92 -5.95 -10.91 7.91
N VAL A 93 -5.31 -10.47 6.81
CA VAL A 93 -5.60 -9.18 6.16
C VAL A 93 -7.05 -9.15 5.67
N ILE A 94 -7.46 -10.16 4.90
CA ILE A 94 -8.86 -10.25 4.41
C ILE A 94 -9.84 -10.24 5.59
N GLN A 95 -9.60 -11.06 6.61
CA GLN A 95 -10.45 -11.09 7.80
C GLN A 95 -10.49 -9.73 8.51
N LYS A 96 -9.37 -9.01 8.57
CA LYS A 96 -9.32 -7.69 9.20
C LYS A 96 -10.15 -6.67 8.46
N ILE A 97 -10.09 -6.66 7.12
CA ILE A 97 -10.90 -5.77 6.26
C ILE A 97 -12.40 -6.09 6.46
N LEU A 98 -12.79 -7.37 6.35
CA LEU A 98 -14.17 -7.80 6.59
C LEU A 98 -14.67 -7.44 7.99
N ARG A 99 -13.81 -7.55 9.01
CA ARG A 99 -14.13 -7.17 10.38
C ARG A 99 -14.34 -5.67 10.54
N LYS A 100 -13.56 -4.83 9.83
CA LYS A 100 -13.79 -3.38 9.79
C LYS A 100 -15.14 -3.06 9.18
N GLY A 101 -15.49 -3.66 8.05
CA GLY A 101 -16.81 -3.53 7.44
C GLY A 101 -17.94 -3.90 8.40
N ARG A 102 -17.81 -5.04 9.11
CA ARG A 102 -18.80 -5.47 10.10
C ARG A 102 -18.92 -4.51 11.30
N LYS A 103 -17.86 -3.77 11.63
CA LYS A 103 -17.83 -2.78 12.71
C LYS A 103 -18.34 -1.39 12.30
N GLY A 104 -18.77 -1.22 11.06
CA GLY A 104 -19.37 0.01 10.55
C GLY A 104 -18.49 0.82 9.60
N THR A 105 -17.21 0.46 9.39
CA THR A 105 -16.40 1.07 8.33
C THR A 105 -17.03 0.78 6.97
N ARG A 106 -17.27 1.80 6.16
CA ARG A 106 -17.65 1.61 4.77
C ARG A 106 -16.42 1.21 3.97
N VAL A 107 -16.42 0.02 3.37
CA VAL A 107 -15.32 -0.45 2.52
C VAL A 107 -15.71 -0.27 1.06
N ILE A 108 -14.88 0.44 0.31
CA ILE A 108 -15.09 0.63 -1.14
C ILE A 108 -13.90 -0.03 -1.85
N TYR A 109 -14.18 -1.03 -2.68
CA TYR A 109 -13.19 -1.74 -3.44
C TYR A 109 -13.31 -1.35 -4.92
N VAL A 110 -12.23 -0.78 -5.45
CA VAL A 110 -12.04 -0.48 -6.87
C VAL A 110 -11.05 -1.50 -7.40
N PRO A 111 -11.46 -2.52 -8.19
CA PRO A 111 -10.55 -3.57 -8.66
C PRO A 111 -9.46 -3.04 -9.59
N GLY A 112 -8.28 -3.66 -9.53
CA GLY A 112 -7.15 -3.38 -10.42
C GLY A 112 -7.05 -4.40 -11.55
N ASN A 113 -5.90 -4.39 -12.24
CA ASN A 113 -5.67 -5.32 -13.36
C ASN A 113 -5.28 -6.73 -12.89
N HIS A 114 -4.68 -6.91 -11.70
CA HIS A 114 -4.35 -8.23 -11.15
C HIS A 114 -5.56 -8.94 -10.56
N ASP A 115 -6.59 -8.22 -10.20
CA ASP A 115 -7.86 -8.71 -9.66
C ASP A 115 -9.08 -8.32 -10.51
N GLU A 116 -8.88 -8.13 -11.82
CA GLU A 116 -9.91 -7.77 -12.81
C GLU A 116 -11.17 -8.67 -12.73
N LEU A 117 -11.03 -9.93 -12.37
CA LEU A 117 -12.18 -10.82 -12.18
C LEU A 117 -13.22 -10.27 -11.19
N VAL A 118 -12.80 -9.45 -10.23
CA VAL A 118 -13.69 -8.83 -9.24
C VAL A 118 -14.64 -7.82 -9.90
N GLN A 119 -14.27 -7.27 -11.07
CA GLN A 119 -15.15 -6.38 -11.84
C GLN A 119 -16.46 -7.05 -12.27
N SER A 120 -16.48 -8.39 -12.38
CA SER A 120 -17.72 -9.13 -12.66
C SER A 120 -18.70 -9.13 -11.49
N PHE A 121 -18.30 -8.63 -10.33
CA PHE A 121 -19.07 -8.62 -9.08
C PHE A 121 -19.35 -7.20 -8.58
N LEU A 122 -19.48 -6.22 -9.49
CA LEU A 122 -19.84 -4.85 -9.08
C LEU A 122 -21.17 -4.85 -8.33
N GLY A 123 -21.21 -4.12 -7.21
CA GLY A 123 -22.42 -4.06 -6.38
C GLY A 123 -22.10 -3.81 -4.90
N ALA A 124 -23.16 -3.78 -4.09
CA ALA A 124 -23.09 -3.58 -2.67
C ALA A 124 -23.30 -4.89 -1.89
N TYR A 125 -22.40 -5.21 -1.00
CA TYR A 125 -22.39 -6.42 -0.18
C TYR A 125 -22.29 -6.02 1.31
N GLY A 126 -23.43 -5.58 1.86
CA GLY A 126 -23.46 -4.99 3.21
C GLY A 126 -22.68 -3.67 3.25
N ASN A 127 -21.64 -3.60 4.08
CA ASN A 127 -20.77 -2.43 4.17
C ASN A 127 -19.59 -2.47 3.19
N ILE A 128 -19.61 -3.33 2.18
CA ILE A 128 -18.59 -3.45 1.15
C ILE A 128 -19.21 -3.12 -0.19
N ASP A 129 -18.74 -2.08 -0.85
CA ASP A 129 -19.13 -1.69 -2.20
C ASP A 129 -18.00 -2.04 -3.17
N ILE A 130 -18.29 -2.80 -4.23
CA ILE A 130 -17.35 -3.04 -5.33
C ILE A 130 -17.76 -2.14 -6.49
N LYS A 131 -16.87 -1.27 -6.94
CA LYS A 131 -17.13 -0.25 -7.95
C LYS A 131 -15.99 -0.18 -8.96
N GLU A 132 -16.30 0.10 -10.21
CA GLU A 132 -15.30 0.35 -11.26
C GLU A 132 -14.42 1.56 -10.91
N ASN A 133 -15.05 2.61 -10.40
CA ASN A 133 -14.41 3.83 -9.90
C ASN A 133 -15.31 4.46 -8.82
N ALA A 134 -14.78 5.41 -8.08
CA ALA A 134 -15.56 6.14 -7.08
C ALA A 134 -15.19 7.62 -7.07
N ILE A 135 -16.12 8.48 -6.68
CA ILE A 135 -15.84 9.87 -6.36
C ILE A 135 -15.92 10.00 -4.85
N HIS A 136 -14.83 10.42 -4.25
CA HIS A 136 -14.73 10.79 -2.84
C HIS A 136 -14.85 12.31 -2.69
N VAL A 137 -15.51 12.75 -1.63
CA VAL A 137 -15.57 14.17 -1.28
C VAL A 137 -14.97 14.33 0.10
N THR A 138 -13.86 15.06 0.17
CA THR A 138 -13.17 15.34 1.45
C THR A 138 -14.03 16.21 2.37
N ALA A 139 -13.62 16.32 3.64
CA ALA A 139 -14.29 17.23 4.58
C ALA A 139 -14.20 18.71 4.14
N CYS A 140 -13.15 19.07 3.39
CA CYS A 140 -13.00 20.41 2.79
C CYS A 140 -13.81 20.61 1.50
N GLY A 141 -14.46 19.55 0.98
CA GLY A 141 -15.26 19.63 -0.25
C GLY A 141 -14.50 19.31 -1.53
N GLU A 142 -13.21 18.99 -1.49
CA GLU A 142 -12.43 18.54 -2.66
C GLU A 142 -13.02 17.24 -3.21
N ARG A 143 -13.25 17.19 -4.52
CA ARG A 143 -13.79 16.04 -5.23
C ARG A 143 -12.66 15.24 -5.84
N ILE A 144 -12.51 13.99 -5.45
CA ILE A 144 -11.41 13.11 -5.84
C ILE A 144 -11.95 11.92 -6.62
N LEU A 145 -11.50 11.73 -7.84
CA LEU A 145 -11.72 10.50 -8.59
C LEU A 145 -10.77 9.42 -8.06
N VAL A 146 -11.33 8.32 -7.58
CA VAL A 146 -10.59 7.14 -7.13
C VAL A 146 -10.68 6.07 -8.21
N ILE A 147 -9.54 5.75 -8.83
CA ILE A 147 -9.36 4.70 -9.84
C ILE A 147 -8.14 3.87 -9.48
N HIS A 148 -7.98 2.67 -10.04
CA HIS A 148 -6.75 1.92 -9.78
C HIS A 148 -5.54 2.57 -10.46
N GLY A 149 -5.66 3.01 -11.69
CA GLY A 149 -4.60 3.70 -12.44
C GLY A 149 -4.10 2.93 -13.67
N HIS A 150 -4.50 1.68 -13.86
CA HIS A 150 -4.17 0.91 -15.07
C HIS A 150 -4.83 1.53 -16.32
N GLU A 151 -5.90 2.29 -16.15
CA GLU A 151 -6.56 3.05 -17.21
C GLU A 151 -5.63 4.12 -17.80
N LEU A 152 -4.65 4.55 -17.03
CA LEU A 152 -3.61 5.47 -17.48
C LEU A 152 -2.43 4.75 -18.16
N ASP A 153 -2.48 3.42 -18.29
CA ASP A 153 -1.36 2.57 -18.73
C ASP A 153 -0.83 2.89 -20.11
N ALA A 154 -1.67 3.30 -21.04
CA ALA A 154 -1.22 3.73 -22.38
C ALA A 154 -0.14 4.84 -22.30
N VAL A 155 -0.16 5.57 -21.18
CA VAL A 155 0.81 6.64 -20.87
C VAL A 155 1.94 6.13 -19.96
N VAL A 156 1.63 5.20 -19.06
CA VAL A 156 2.49 4.75 -17.94
C VAL A 156 3.38 3.55 -18.31
N GLN A 157 2.98 2.67 -19.24
CA GLN A 157 3.73 1.45 -19.58
C GLN A 157 5.18 1.71 -20.00
N ASN A 158 5.48 2.88 -20.54
CA ASN A 158 6.84 3.26 -20.92
C ASN A 158 7.75 3.69 -19.76
N VAL A 159 7.24 3.87 -18.54
CA VAL A 159 7.99 4.47 -17.42
C VAL A 159 8.66 3.50 -16.50
N LYS A 160 7.96 2.43 -16.09
CA LYS A 160 8.57 1.44 -15.17
C LYS A 160 9.89 0.93 -15.73
N TRP A 161 9.95 0.77 -17.06
CA TRP A 161 11.18 0.38 -17.75
C TRP A 161 12.23 1.49 -17.78
N LEU A 162 11.80 2.75 -17.92
CA LEU A 162 12.72 3.89 -18.00
C LEU A 162 13.31 4.27 -16.63
N ALA A 163 12.53 4.25 -15.56
CA ALA A 163 13.01 4.61 -14.22
C ALA A 163 13.96 3.54 -13.67
N PHE A 164 13.62 2.27 -13.79
CA PHE A 164 14.50 1.16 -13.34
C PHE A 164 15.77 1.05 -14.20
N ALA A 165 15.65 1.24 -15.53
CA ALA A 165 16.82 1.30 -16.40
C ALA A 165 17.64 2.59 -16.19
N GLY A 166 17.03 3.68 -15.71
CA GLY A 166 17.68 4.96 -15.50
C GLY A 166 18.68 4.94 -14.34
N ASP A 167 18.30 4.41 -13.20
CA ASP A 167 19.11 4.52 -11.98
C ASP A 167 20.22 3.46 -11.90
N VAL A 168 19.88 2.19 -12.06
CA VAL A 168 20.86 1.09 -12.00
C VAL A 168 21.72 1.03 -13.28
N GLY A 169 21.08 1.24 -14.45
CA GLY A 169 21.78 1.26 -15.72
C GLY A 169 22.73 2.46 -15.89
N TYR A 170 22.38 3.62 -15.34
CA TYR A 170 23.21 4.84 -15.43
C TYR A 170 24.52 4.68 -14.63
N GLN A 171 24.46 4.22 -13.39
CA GLN A 171 25.65 3.97 -12.56
C GLN A 171 26.53 2.87 -13.17
N PHE A 172 25.93 1.80 -13.66
CA PHE A 172 26.64 0.69 -14.31
C PHE A 172 27.27 1.11 -15.65
N LEU A 173 26.55 1.86 -16.48
CA LEU A 173 27.05 2.36 -17.77
C LEU A 173 28.14 3.41 -17.60
N LEU A 174 28.09 4.25 -16.57
CA LEU A 174 29.18 5.19 -16.25
C LEU A 174 30.46 4.45 -15.88
N SER A 175 30.38 3.37 -15.11
CA SER A 175 31.53 2.55 -14.73
C SER A 175 32.15 1.79 -15.91
N LEU A 176 31.33 1.44 -16.91
CA LEU A 176 31.75 0.72 -18.11
C LEU A 176 32.27 1.63 -19.25
N ASN A 177 32.05 2.95 -19.18
CA ASN A 177 32.39 3.88 -20.26
C ASN A 177 33.87 3.84 -20.66
N PRO A 178 34.88 3.78 -19.75
CA PRO A 178 36.26 3.63 -20.12
C PRO A 178 36.57 2.32 -20.84
N LEU A 179 35.99 1.23 -20.37
CA LEU A 179 36.21 -0.09 -20.94
C LEU A 179 35.55 -0.22 -22.32
N ILE A 180 34.33 0.29 -22.50
CA ILE A 180 33.64 0.32 -23.78
C ILE A 180 34.44 1.09 -24.83
N ASN A 181 34.93 2.29 -24.49
CA ASN A 181 35.69 3.09 -25.42
C ASN A 181 37.08 2.51 -25.69
N PHE A 182 37.69 1.81 -24.75
CA PHE A 182 38.96 1.08 -24.98
C PHE A 182 38.71 -0.05 -25.99
N VAL A 183 37.69 -0.87 -25.83
CA VAL A 183 37.36 -1.96 -26.77
C VAL A 183 36.97 -1.41 -28.15
N ARG A 184 36.14 -0.38 -28.22
CA ARG A 184 35.77 0.29 -29.49
C ARG A 184 36.95 0.79 -30.28
N ARG A 185 37.93 1.42 -29.61
CA ARG A 185 39.18 1.88 -30.24
C ARG A 185 40.00 0.71 -30.81
N ARG A 186 39.99 -0.45 -30.11
CA ARG A 186 40.72 -1.64 -30.57
C ARG A 186 40.12 -2.25 -31.85
N PHE A 187 38.83 -2.03 -32.10
CA PHE A 187 38.09 -2.47 -33.30
C PHE A 187 37.89 -1.34 -34.34
N GLY A 188 38.62 -0.21 -34.20
CA GLY A 188 38.54 0.89 -35.17
C GLY A 188 37.19 1.64 -35.15
N LEU A 189 36.34 1.42 -34.14
CA LEU A 189 35.04 2.08 -34.01
C LEU A 189 35.19 3.44 -33.34
N GLY A 190 34.52 4.48 -33.88
CA GLY A 190 34.53 5.83 -33.36
C GLY A 190 34.07 5.98 -31.92
N TYR A 191 34.41 7.10 -31.28
CA TYR A 191 34.01 7.44 -29.91
C TYR A 191 32.49 7.47 -29.77
N TRP A 192 31.98 6.80 -28.74
CA TRP A 192 30.54 6.80 -28.41
C TRP A 192 30.33 7.63 -27.13
N SER A 193 29.47 8.64 -27.21
CA SER A 193 29.23 9.56 -26.12
C SER A 193 28.04 9.10 -25.27
N LEU A 194 28.34 8.65 -24.05
CA LEU A 194 27.30 8.29 -23.06
C LEU A 194 26.44 9.50 -22.68
N SER A 195 27.00 10.73 -22.75
CA SER A 195 26.24 11.95 -22.46
C SER A 195 25.10 12.21 -23.45
N SER A 196 25.29 11.84 -24.74
CA SER A 196 24.22 11.94 -25.75
C SER A 196 23.09 10.95 -25.50
N TYR A 197 23.41 9.74 -25.01
CA TYR A 197 22.43 8.76 -24.59
C TYR A 197 21.66 9.24 -23.37
N ALA A 198 22.35 9.76 -22.34
CA ALA A 198 21.73 10.31 -21.14
C ALA A 198 20.79 11.49 -21.46
N LYS A 199 21.19 12.42 -22.33
CA LYS A 199 20.33 13.54 -22.79
C LYS A 199 19.03 13.05 -23.47
N ARG A 200 19.13 12.00 -24.28
CA ARG A 200 17.94 11.41 -24.91
C ARG A 200 16.99 10.81 -23.87
N ARG A 201 17.51 10.09 -22.87
CA ARG A 201 16.73 9.51 -21.78
C ARG A 201 16.03 10.57 -20.92
N VAL A 202 16.73 11.66 -20.60
CA VAL A 202 16.12 12.79 -19.89
C VAL A 202 15.00 13.40 -20.71
N LYS A 203 15.16 13.58 -22.02
CA LYS A 203 14.10 14.07 -22.91
C LYS A 203 12.90 13.14 -22.94
N ASP A 204 13.12 11.82 -23.00
CA ASP A 204 12.06 10.81 -22.98
C ASP A 204 11.31 10.84 -21.64
N ALA A 205 12.02 10.96 -20.51
CA ALA A 205 11.43 11.09 -19.18
C ALA A 205 10.59 12.37 -19.03
N VAL A 206 11.08 13.51 -19.49
CA VAL A 206 10.34 14.78 -19.46
C VAL A 206 9.07 14.71 -20.35
N SER A 207 9.20 14.11 -21.54
CA SER A 207 8.04 13.90 -22.44
C SER A 207 6.99 13.00 -21.80
N PHE A 208 7.43 12.02 -21.02
CA PHE A 208 6.55 11.12 -20.30
C PHE A 208 5.80 11.82 -19.16
N ILE A 209 6.52 12.57 -18.31
CA ILE A 209 5.88 13.34 -17.21
C ILE A 209 4.75 14.21 -17.80
N GLY A 210 5.02 14.93 -18.87
CA GLY A 210 4.00 15.76 -19.52
C GLY A 210 2.78 14.99 -20.07
N LYS A 211 2.98 13.76 -20.56
CA LYS A 211 1.86 12.90 -21.00
C LYS A 211 1.04 12.38 -19.84
N PHE A 212 1.71 12.00 -18.73
CA PHE A 212 1.04 11.54 -17.52
C PHE A 212 0.20 12.67 -16.90
N GLU A 213 0.79 13.86 -16.75
CA GLU A 213 0.08 15.06 -16.30
C GLU A 213 -1.15 15.35 -17.16
N ALA A 214 -1.00 15.28 -18.49
CA ALA A 214 -2.10 15.48 -19.42
C ALA A 214 -3.20 14.41 -19.25
N ALA A 215 -2.84 13.15 -19.00
CA ALA A 215 -3.81 12.09 -18.77
C ALA A 215 -4.57 12.32 -17.45
N VAL A 216 -3.88 12.68 -16.38
CA VAL A 216 -4.51 13.00 -15.07
C VAL A 216 -5.47 14.18 -15.22
N ALA A 217 -5.04 15.26 -15.89
CA ALA A 217 -5.86 16.43 -16.15
C ALA A 217 -7.11 16.10 -16.98
N HIS A 218 -6.96 15.27 -18.03
CA HIS A 218 -8.08 14.82 -18.85
C HIS A 218 -9.12 14.02 -18.06
N TYR A 219 -8.67 13.11 -17.18
CA TYR A 219 -9.58 12.37 -16.31
C TYR A 219 -10.30 13.30 -15.31
N ALA A 220 -9.58 14.25 -14.71
CA ALA A 220 -10.17 15.23 -13.80
C ALA A 220 -11.25 16.07 -14.50
N GLU A 221 -11.01 16.54 -15.72
CA GLU A 221 -11.98 17.28 -16.53
C GLU A 221 -13.19 16.40 -16.86
N ARG A 222 -12.97 15.19 -17.35
CA ARG A 222 -14.03 14.24 -17.73
C ARG A 222 -14.98 13.92 -16.60
N TYR A 223 -14.47 13.76 -15.38
CA TYR A 223 -15.25 13.41 -14.19
C TYR A 223 -15.67 14.62 -13.36
N HIS A 224 -15.30 15.84 -13.76
CA HIS A 224 -15.56 17.08 -13.04
C HIS A 224 -15.10 17.02 -11.59
N VAL A 225 -13.83 16.67 -11.38
CA VAL A 225 -13.18 16.51 -10.08
C VAL A 225 -11.96 17.40 -9.95
N ASP A 226 -11.56 17.69 -8.73
CA ASP A 226 -10.42 18.53 -8.40
C ASP A 226 -9.12 17.72 -8.33
N ALA A 227 -9.26 16.41 -8.09
CA ALA A 227 -8.12 15.52 -7.90
C ALA A 227 -8.37 14.12 -8.46
N VAL A 228 -7.26 13.41 -8.73
CA VAL A 228 -7.25 11.99 -9.10
C VAL A 228 -6.36 11.22 -8.12
N LEU A 229 -6.93 10.15 -7.55
CA LEU A 229 -6.23 9.25 -6.63
C LEU A 229 -6.13 7.85 -7.24
N CYS A 230 -4.91 7.31 -7.25
CA CYS A 230 -4.66 5.96 -7.76
C CYS A 230 -3.55 5.21 -6.99
N GLY A 231 -3.31 3.97 -7.38
CA GLY A 231 -2.19 3.10 -7.03
C GLY A 231 -1.35 2.77 -8.26
N HIS A 232 -1.24 1.48 -8.58
CA HIS A 232 -0.74 0.85 -9.81
C HIS A 232 0.75 1.06 -10.10
N ILE A 233 1.28 2.29 -10.04
CA ILE A 233 2.68 2.57 -10.36
C ILE A 233 3.63 2.36 -9.18
N HIS A 234 3.14 1.94 -8.01
CA HIS A 234 3.91 1.65 -6.79
C HIS A 234 4.83 2.82 -6.37
N SER A 235 4.41 4.06 -6.63
CA SER A 235 5.20 5.26 -6.33
C SER A 235 4.37 6.25 -5.54
N PRO A 236 4.41 6.17 -4.19
CA PRO A 236 3.59 7.01 -3.34
C PRO A 236 3.91 8.49 -3.57
N ALA A 237 2.87 9.30 -3.78
CA ALA A 237 3.06 10.71 -4.09
C ALA A 237 1.81 11.55 -3.80
N ILE A 238 2.04 12.82 -3.47
CA ILE A 238 1.05 13.90 -3.54
C ILE A 238 1.69 14.98 -4.41
N ARG A 239 1.08 15.30 -5.56
CA ARG A 239 1.63 16.24 -6.54
C ARG A 239 0.54 17.11 -7.14
N GLU A 240 0.86 18.35 -7.46
CA GLU A 240 -0.01 19.25 -8.20
C GLU A 240 0.35 19.22 -9.68
N PHE A 241 -0.64 19.00 -10.54
CA PHE A 241 -0.53 19.07 -11.99
C PHE A 241 -1.44 20.20 -12.50
N GLY A 242 -0.92 21.42 -12.54
CA GLY A 242 -1.70 22.61 -12.86
C GLY A 242 -2.75 22.90 -11.78
N LYS A 243 -4.04 22.65 -12.09
CA LYS A 243 -5.17 22.82 -11.14
C LYS A 243 -5.66 21.52 -10.53
N VAL A 244 -5.03 20.40 -10.88
CA VAL A 244 -5.47 19.07 -10.46
C VAL A 244 -4.45 18.49 -9.50
N THR A 245 -4.91 18.01 -8.35
CA THR A 245 -4.06 17.29 -7.41
C THR A 245 -4.02 15.81 -7.81
N TYR A 246 -2.83 15.26 -7.82
CA TYR A 246 -2.58 13.85 -8.03
C TYR A 246 -2.13 13.19 -6.73
N TYR A 247 -2.84 12.13 -6.34
CA TYR A 247 -2.54 11.30 -5.19
C TYR A 247 -2.18 9.88 -5.64
N ASN A 248 -1.12 9.30 -5.09
CA ASN A 248 -0.80 7.89 -5.26
C ASN A 248 -0.58 7.22 -3.92
N CYS A 249 -1.30 6.12 -3.67
CA CYS A 249 -1.24 5.38 -2.40
C CYS A 249 0.09 4.66 -2.19
N GLY A 250 0.86 4.41 -3.26
CA GLY A 250 2.01 3.50 -3.23
C GLY A 250 1.56 2.04 -3.24
N ASP A 251 2.21 1.20 -2.43
CA ASP A 251 2.00 -0.24 -2.43
C ASP A 251 2.32 -0.87 -1.06
N TRP A 252 2.02 -2.16 -0.91
CA TRP A 252 2.38 -2.98 0.26
C TRP A 252 3.38 -4.08 -0.07
N VAL A 253 4.21 -3.85 -1.08
CA VAL A 253 5.32 -4.71 -1.51
C VAL A 253 6.66 -4.06 -1.16
N GLU A 254 6.88 -2.81 -1.59
CA GLU A 254 8.13 -2.06 -1.43
C GLU A 254 7.95 -0.84 -0.51
N SER A 255 7.03 0.07 -0.84
CA SER A 255 6.88 1.33 -0.13
C SER A 255 6.16 1.21 1.21
N CYS A 256 5.30 0.21 1.39
CA CYS A 256 4.45 0.01 2.56
C CYS A 256 3.75 1.31 2.98
N SER A 257 3.01 1.90 2.06
CA SER A 257 2.40 3.22 2.23
C SER A 257 0.89 3.21 2.03
N ALA A 258 0.24 4.22 2.57
CA ALA A 258 -1.19 4.48 2.45
C ALA A 258 -1.45 5.99 2.46
N LEU A 259 -2.58 6.40 1.91
CA LEU A 259 -3.10 7.75 2.12
C LEU A 259 -4.18 7.72 3.21
N VAL A 260 -4.24 8.78 4.01
CA VAL A 260 -5.26 8.96 5.04
C VAL A 260 -5.79 10.38 5.00
N GLU A 261 -7.09 10.54 5.25
CA GLU A 261 -7.75 11.83 5.42
C GLU A 261 -8.08 12.04 6.90
N GLY A 262 -7.62 13.16 7.45
CA GLY A 262 -7.97 13.60 8.79
C GLY A 262 -9.41 14.11 8.90
N GLU A 263 -9.87 14.39 10.11
CA GLU A 263 -11.17 15.04 10.37
C GLU A 263 -11.24 16.46 9.76
N ASP A 264 -10.10 17.08 9.54
CA ASP A 264 -9.90 18.39 8.91
C ASP A 264 -9.98 18.34 7.38
N GLY A 265 -10.11 17.14 6.78
CA GLY A 265 -10.12 16.93 5.33
C GLY A 265 -8.75 16.94 4.67
N ILE A 266 -7.67 17.09 5.44
CA ILE A 266 -6.31 17.06 4.91
C ILE A 266 -5.90 15.62 4.61
N ILE A 267 -5.40 15.40 3.39
CA ILE A 267 -4.87 14.10 2.97
C ILE A 267 -3.37 14.05 3.20
N SER A 268 -2.94 13.00 3.86
CA SER A 268 -1.54 12.77 4.21
C SER A 268 -1.07 11.39 3.76
N LEU A 269 0.20 11.32 3.33
CA LEU A 269 0.87 10.05 3.02
C LEU A 269 1.47 9.48 4.32
N VAL A 270 1.13 8.23 4.61
CA VAL A 270 1.67 7.48 5.76
C VAL A 270 2.55 6.35 5.23
N ASN A 271 3.81 6.36 5.64
CA ASN A 271 4.74 5.26 5.38
C ASN A 271 4.81 4.36 6.62
N TYR A 272 4.63 3.06 6.40
CA TYR A 272 4.68 2.05 7.46
C TYR A 272 6.00 1.27 7.38
N ASP A 273 7.07 1.87 7.91
CA ASP A 273 8.39 1.27 7.83
C ASP A 273 8.52 0.12 8.86
N ARG A 274 8.98 -1.05 8.39
CA ARG A 274 9.21 -2.26 9.22
C ARG A 274 10.20 -2.04 10.36
N PHE A 275 11.05 -1.03 10.26
CA PHE A 275 12.10 -0.76 11.26
C PHE A 275 11.63 0.15 12.39
N SER A 276 10.43 0.69 12.31
CA SER A 276 9.85 1.62 13.30
C SER A 276 8.97 0.95 14.36
N ALA A 277 8.92 -0.38 14.43
CA ALA A 277 8.21 -1.09 15.49
C ALA A 277 8.84 -0.80 16.85
N GLY A 278 8.49 0.34 17.44
CA GLY A 278 9.02 0.85 18.72
C GLY A 278 9.24 2.36 18.78
N GLN A 279 9.14 3.07 17.66
CA GLN A 279 9.08 4.54 17.67
C GLN A 279 7.66 5.01 17.26
N PRO A 280 7.10 6.03 17.91
CA PRO A 280 5.86 6.62 17.42
C PRO A 280 6.09 7.07 15.98
N ALA A 281 5.19 6.69 15.06
CA ALA A 281 5.26 7.05 13.66
C ALA A 281 5.57 8.54 13.54
N ALA A 282 6.56 8.87 12.71
CA ALA A 282 6.88 10.26 12.41
C ALA A 282 5.58 10.99 12.06
N SER A 283 5.39 12.17 12.63
CA SER A 283 4.24 13.01 12.34
C SER A 283 4.09 13.12 10.83
N PRO A 284 2.86 13.00 10.28
CA PRO A 284 2.65 13.07 8.85
C PRO A 284 3.31 14.33 8.31
N THR A 285 4.07 14.20 7.22
CA THR A 285 4.60 15.36 6.50
C THR A 285 3.41 16.08 5.88
N VAL A 286 2.87 17.02 6.61
CA VAL A 286 1.75 17.87 6.20
C VAL A 286 2.30 18.90 5.21
N ASN A 287 1.73 18.96 4.01
CA ASN A 287 1.86 20.12 3.14
C ASN A 287 0.72 21.10 3.50
N PRO A 288 0.99 22.23 4.18
CA PRO A 288 -0.06 23.10 4.77
C PRO A 288 -0.74 24.04 3.77
N GLN A 289 -0.67 23.80 2.46
CA GLN A 289 -1.12 24.77 1.45
C GLN A 289 -2.46 24.44 0.80
N LEU A 290 -3.24 23.46 1.28
CA LEU A 290 -4.47 23.02 0.61
C LEU A 290 -5.72 23.03 1.53
N CYS A 291 -5.93 24.09 2.29
CA CYS A 291 -7.27 24.45 2.81
C CYS A 291 -7.44 25.97 2.84
#